data_6f2bd69010f9d4fd2b4f8a84baa90fe8
#
_entry.id   6f2bd69010f9d4fd2b4f8a84baa90fe8
#
_cell.length_a   1.000
_cell.length_b   1.000
_cell.length_c   1.000
_cell.angle_alpha   90.00
_cell.angle_beta   90.00
_cell.angle_gamma   90.00
#
_symmetry.space_group_name_H-M   'P 1'
#
loop_
_entity.id
_entity.type
_entity.pdbx_description
1 polymer ?
#
loop_
_entity_poly.entity_id
_entity_poly.type
_entity_poly.pdbx_seq_one_letter_code
_entity_poly.pdbx_strand_id
1 'polypeptide(L)'
;MVNLELYRIFKIVADEENLTRASEILSISQPAVTKHIHNLEDELGTKLFNRTKYGMTLTSDGKKIYAQVKDAINTLINVESNIKQVTTLNLGIHTNMPKELYRSLVTNLKQKNHNIEINIEKAPTENMFSMLEKNEIDAYFSKKQPENIHGESIKFISFGLFHDNFFVNNNSKYLNRNILNTDNEITVYTLRNISSTSESLKKILQENNLKNVNIKNVTFNTIIEELQNNDIIAYITEEYVHEEINNGELRLLDTNIKAHEVEYGIYYNSDNKIKNIKKIISNTK
;
A
#
# COMPACT_ATOMS: atom_id res chain seq x y z
N MET A 1 -2.62 43.03 -2.92
CA MET A 1 -2.81 41.62 -2.49
C MET A 1 -2.32 41.55 -1.06
N VAL A 2 -3.14 41.10 -0.14
CA VAL A 2 -2.78 40.96 1.28
C VAL A 2 -1.58 40.02 1.46
N ASN A 3 -0.67 40.35 2.37
CA ASN A 3 0.48 39.55 2.67
C ASN A 3 0.03 38.21 3.31
N LEU A 4 0.46 37.06 2.78
CA LEU A 4 0.13 35.74 3.29
C LEU A 4 0.53 35.53 4.77
N GLU A 5 1.58 36.22 5.24
CA GLU A 5 1.99 36.19 6.64
C GLU A 5 0.92 36.77 7.57
N LEU A 6 0.18 37.78 7.16
CA LEU A 6 -0.93 38.32 7.94
C LEU A 6 -2.05 37.29 8.12
N TYR A 7 -2.35 36.51 7.07
CA TYR A 7 -3.32 35.42 7.17
C TYR A 7 -2.82 34.26 8.04
N ARG A 8 -1.51 33.95 8.02
CA ARG A 8 -0.91 32.94 8.89
C ARG A 8 -1.03 33.34 10.36
N ILE A 9 -0.71 34.60 10.68
CA ILE A 9 -0.84 35.15 12.04
C ILE A 9 -2.31 35.15 12.48
N PHE A 10 -3.24 35.60 11.61
CA PHE A 10 -4.68 35.56 11.87
C PHE A 10 -5.17 34.15 12.21
N LYS A 11 -4.78 33.14 11.43
CA LYS A 11 -5.13 31.73 11.69
C LYS A 11 -4.66 31.29 13.07
N ILE A 12 -3.41 31.55 13.44
CA ILE A 12 -2.85 31.14 14.75
C ILE A 12 -3.58 31.83 15.90
N VAL A 13 -3.89 33.13 15.78
CA VAL A 13 -4.66 33.85 16.81
C VAL A 13 -6.08 33.30 16.93
N ALA A 14 -6.69 32.90 15.82
CA ALA A 14 -8.03 32.30 15.81
C ALA A 14 -8.04 30.90 16.41
N ASP A 15 -7.00 30.09 16.18
CA ASP A 15 -6.85 28.75 16.75
C ASP A 15 -6.65 28.80 18.27
N GLU A 16 -5.85 29.75 18.77
CA GLU A 16 -5.49 29.86 20.18
C GLU A 16 -6.48 30.68 21.02
N GLU A 17 -7.29 31.52 20.39
CA GLU A 17 -8.20 32.49 21.05
C GLU A 17 -7.50 33.35 22.10
N ASN A 18 -6.15 33.35 22.09
CA ASN A 18 -5.29 33.97 23.09
C ASN A 18 -4.05 34.58 22.46
N LEU A 19 -3.90 35.92 22.58
CA LEU A 19 -2.77 36.67 22.00
C LEU A 19 -1.41 36.30 22.62
N THR A 20 -1.36 35.96 23.89
CA THR A 20 -0.11 35.58 24.57
C THR A 20 0.38 34.25 24.00
N ARG A 21 -0.47 33.22 23.95
CA ARG A 21 -0.13 31.93 23.33
C ARG A 21 0.22 32.06 21.87
N ALA A 22 -0.56 32.83 21.11
CA ALA A 22 -0.26 33.07 19.70
C ALA A 22 1.12 33.75 19.51
N SER A 23 1.50 34.68 20.39
CA SER A 23 2.81 35.36 20.35
C SER A 23 3.96 34.40 20.65
N GLU A 24 3.79 33.46 21.57
CA GLU A 24 4.77 32.41 21.88
C GLU A 24 4.98 31.49 20.69
N ILE A 25 3.88 31.00 20.09
CA ILE A 25 3.93 30.11 18.90
C ILE A 25 4.60 30.83 17.71
N LEU A 26 4.31 32.12 17.52
CA LEU A 26 4.87 32.92 16.45
C LEU A 26 6.31 33.40 16.73
N SER A 27 6.80 33.27 17.97
CA SER A 27 8.10 33.79 18.43
C SER A 27 8.25 35.31 18.18
N ILE A 28 7.17 36.08 18.34
CA ILE A 28 7.15 37.54 18.24
C ILE A 28 6.42 38.16 19.44
N SER A 29 6.60 39.45 19.67
CA SER A 29 5.93 40.12 20.79
C SER A 29 4.41 40.22 20.61
N GLN A 30 3.63 40.16 21.69
CA GLN A 30 2.18 40.35 21.65
C GLN A 30 1.74 41.67 21.00
N PRO A 31 2.42 42.85 21.21
CA PRO A 31 2.13 44.05 20.45
C PRO A 31 2.32 43.89 18.95
N ALA A 32 3.33 43.10 18.50
CA ALA A 32 3.55 42.84 17.07
C ALA A 32 2.39 42.00 16.49
N VAL A 33 1.95 40.93 17.21
CA VAL A 33 0.76 40.16 16.80
C VAL A 33 -0.46 41.06 16.64
N THR A 34 -0.72 41.95 17.66
CA THR A 34 -1.83 42.89 17.61
C THR A 34 -1.74 43.80 16.39
N LYS A 35 -0.56 44.35 16.09
CA LYS A 35 -0.32 45.21 14.93
C LYS A 35 -0.60 44.47 13.60
N HIS A 36 -0.16 43.23 13.48
CA HIS A 36 -0.41 42.44 12.26
C HIS A 36 -1.90 42.14 12.06
N ILE A 37 -2.65 41.86 13.15
CA ILE A 37 -4.10 41.68 13.07
C ILE A 37 -4.78 42.98 12.62
N HIS A 38 -4.41 44.11 13.19
CA HIS A 38 -4.95 45.41 12.75
C HIS A 38 -4.66 45.70 11.27
N ASN A 39 -3.43 45.45 10.84
CA ASN A 39 -3.08 45.64 9.41
C ASN A 39 -3.97 44.77 8.51
N LEU A 40 -4.23 43.50 8.88
CA LEU A 40 -5.10 42.65 8.11
C LEU A 40 -6.56 43.16 8.10
N GLU A 41 -7.07 43.60 9.27
CA GLU A 41 -8.41 44.18 9.38
C GLU A 41 -8.56 45.45 8.53
N ASP A 42 -7.54 46.30 8.53
CA ASP A 42 -7.51 47.52 7.75
C ASP A 42 -7.47 47.24 6.24
N GLU A 43 -6.64 46.28 5.79
CA GLU A 43 -6.58 45.87 4.38
C GLU A 43 -7.91 45.24 3.91
N LEU A 44 -8.60 44.52 4.77
CA LEU A 44 -9.88 43.86 4.46
C LEU A 44 -11.09 44.76 4.68
N GLY A 45 -10.91 45.89 5.39
CA GLY A 45 -11.98 46.82 5.71
C GLY A 45 -13.03 46.31 6.69
N THR A 46 -12.68 45.27 7.46
CA THR A 46 -13.60 44.65 8.45
C THR A 46 -12.87 44.16 9.67
N LYS A 47 -13.56 44.15 10.82
CA LYS A 47 -13.04 43.58 12.05
C LYS A 47 -13.16 42.06 12.01
N LEU A 48 -12.07 41.38 12.36
CA LEU A 48 -12.00 39.90 12.36
C LEU A 48 -12.16 39.31 13.76
N PHE A 49 -11.81 40.11 14.81
CA PHE A 49 -11.89 39.68 16.22
C PHE A 49 -12.68 40.66 17.06
N ASN A 50 -13.41 40.08 18.02
CA ASN A 50 -13.92 40.77 19.20
C ASN A 50 -12.97 40.55 20.38
N ARG A 51 -12.58 41.66 21.09
CA ARG A 51 -11.81 41.56 22.33
C ARG A 51 -12.74 41.37 23.50
N THR A 52 -12.52 40.35 24.27
CA THR A 52 -13.25 40.07 25.49
C THR A 52 -12.28 40.00 26.68
N LYS A 53 -12.78 40.07 27.88
CA LYS A 53 -11.97 39.87 29.10
C LYS A 53 -11.43 38.44 29.26
N TYR A 54 -11.87 37.52 28.43
CA TYR A 54 -11.43 36.12 28.40
C TYR A 54 -10.53 35.79 27.23
N GLY A 55 -10.26 36.70 26.32
CA GLY A 55 -9.43 36.52 25.11
C GLY A 55 -10.00 37.15 23.85
N MET A 56 -9.67 36.54 22.72
CA MET A 56 -10.07 36.98 21.39
C MET A 56 -11.06 35.97 20.78
N THR A 57 -12.20 36.46 20.28
CA THR A 57 -13.19 35.63 19.60
C THR A 57 -13.43 36.15 18.20
N LEU A 58 -13.65 35.28 17.21
CA LEU A 58 -13.91 35.67 15.82
C LEU A 58 -15.27 36.40 15.71
N THR A 59 -15.31 37.46 14.91
CA THR A 59 -16.54 38.09 14.42
C THR A 59 -17.25 37.18 13.40
N SER A 60 -18.45 37.57 12.92
CA SER A 60 -19.13 36.85 11.84
C SER A 60 -18.28 36.77 10.56
N ASP A 61 -17.63 37.91 10.20
CA ASP A 61 -16.75 37.96 9.01
C ASP A 61 -15.42 37.27 9.28
N GLY A 62 -14.88 37.36 10.51
CA GLY A 62 -13.73 36.57 10.92
C GLY A 62 -13.93 35.06 10.75
N LYS A 63 -15.12 34.54 11.12
CA LYS A 63 -15.46 33.11 10.94
C LYS A 63 -15.50 32.70 9.46
N LYS A 64 -16.08 33.53 8.60
CA LYS A 64 -16.14 33.26 7.14
C LYS A 64 -14.73 33.23 6.52
N ILE A 65 -13.90 34.21 6.86
CA ILE A 65 -12.52 34.31 6.38
C ILE A 65 -11.68 33.16 6.94
N TYR A 66 -11.82 32.84 8.23
CA TYR A 66 -11.10 31.74 8.88
C TYR A 66 -11.36 30.39 8.18
N ALA A 67 -12.62 30.08 7.85
CA ALA A 67 -12.95 28.84 7.15
C ALA A 67 -12.23 28.68 5.81
N GLN A 68 -12.07 29.78 5.03
CA GLN A 68 -11.35 29.77 3.76
C GLN A 68 -9.83 29.77 3.92
N VAL A 69 -9.31 30.56 4.84
CA VAL A 69 -7.88 30.75 5.07
C VAL A 69 -7.24 29.53 5.73
N LYS A 70 -7.94 28.86 6.64
CA LYS A 70 -7.44 27.68 7.34
C LYS A 70 -6.94 26.60 6.39
N ASP A 71 -7.75 26.23 5.41
CA ASP A 71 -7.40 25.17 4.46
C ASP A 71 -6.27 25.59 3.52
N ALA A 72 -6.29 26.85 3.06
CA ALA A 72 -5.23 27.40 2.21
C ALA A 72 -3.86 27.44 2.92
N ILE A 73 -3.82 27.97 4.15
CA ILE A 73 -2.59 28.01 4.96
C ILE A 73 -2.11 26.62 5.32
N ASN A 74 -2.99 25.70 5.73
CA ASN A 74 -2.60 24.32 5.99
C ASN A 74 -2.03 23.64 4.74
N THR A 75 -2.56 23.93 3.56
CA THR A 75 -2.02 23.41 2.29
C THR A 75 -0.58 23.94 2.08
N LEU A 76 -0.33 25.22 2.29
CA LEU A 76 1.02 25.80 2.16
C LEU A 76 2.00 25.23 3.20
N ILE A 77 1.59 25.10 4.46
CA ILE A 77 2.40 24.47 5.52
C ILE A 77 2.72 23.01 5.15
N ASN A 78 1.75 22.27 4.61
CA ASN A 78 1.96 20.90 4.16
C ASN A 78 2.94 20.82 2.98
N VAL A 79 2.91 21.80 2.05
CA VAL A 79 3.90 21.89 0.96
C VAL A 79 5.31 22.10 1.54
N GLU A 80 5.47 23.03 2.47
CA GLU A 80 6.77 23.31 3.11
C GLU A 80 7.28 22.11 3.93
N SER A 81 6.41 21.43 4.67
CA SER A 81 6.76 20.23 5.45
C SER A 81 7.11 19.05 4.54
N ASN A 82 6.40 18.87 3.44
CA ASN A 82 6.70 17.85 2.45
C ASN A 82 8.03 18.08 1.72
N ILE A 83 8.46 19.35 1.57
CA ILE A 83 9.77 19.68 0.98
C ILE A 83 10.92 19.39 1.97
N LYS A 84 10.67 19.52 3.27
CA LYS A 84 11.70 19.42 4.33
C LYS A 84 11.87 18.04 4.96
N GLN A 85 10.88 17.14 4.84
CA GLN A 85 10.97 15.79 5.41
C GLN A 85 11.03 14.74 4.30
N VAL A 86 12.18 14.06 4.19
CA VAL A 86 12.26 12.79 3.48
C VAL A 86 11.40 11.79 4.25
N THR A 87 10.31 11.34 3.63
CA THR A 87 9.47 10.30 4.22
C THR A 87 10.06 8.94 3.87
N THR A 88 10.61 8.24 4.85
CA THR A 88 11.08 6.87 4.66
C THR A 88 9.90 5.90 4.71
N LEU A 89 9.73 5.10 3.66
CA LEU A 89 8.75 4.01 3.58
C LEU A 89 9.49 2.68 3.64
N ASN A 90 9.27 1.91 4.69
CA ASN A 90 9.78 0.54 4.81
C ASN A 90 8.76 -0.40 4.15
N LEU A 91 9.08 -0.86 2.94
CA LEU A 91 8.20 -1.69 2.12
C LEU A 91 8.63 -3.15 2.21
N GLY A 92 7.78 -3.98 2.83
CA GLY A 92 7.90 -5.42 2.79
C GLY A 92 7.50 -5.96 1.42
N ILE A 93 8.26 -6.92 0.89
CA ILE A 93 7.97 -7.60 -0.38
C ILE A 93 8.00 -9.11 -0.13
N HIS A 94 6.99 -9.85 -0.60
CA HIS A 94 7.03 -11.30 -0.54
C HIS A 94 8.27 -11.85 -1.28
N THR A 95 8.93 -12.84 -0.69
CA THR A 95 10.22 -13.36 -1.17
C THR A 95 10.20 -13.73 -2.66
N ASN A 96 9.10 -14.34 -3.12
CA ASN A 96 8.95 -14.81 -4.51
C ASN A 96 8.34 -13.77 -5.46
N MET A 97 8.09 -12.53 -4.99
CA MET A 97 7.54 -11.49 -5.85
C MET A 97 8.52 -11.15 -6.97
N PRO A 98 8.13 -11.22 -8.25
CA PRO A 98 8.96 -10.87 -9.39
C PRO A 98 9.51 -9.45 -9.28
N LYS A 99 10.78 -9.30 -9.65
CA LYS A 99 11.53 -8.05 -9.51
C LYS A 99 10.91 -6.91 -10.32
N GLU A 100 10.38 -7.22 -11.48
CA GLU A 100 9.75 -6.29 -12.42
C GLU A 100 8.51 -5.65 -11.79
N LEU A 101 7.67 -6.44 -11.11
CA LEU A 101 6.42 -5.96 -10.47
C LEU A 101 6.71 -4.98 -9.33
N TYR A 102 7.59 -5.33 -8.40
CA TYR A 102 7.85 -4.42 -7.29
C TYR A 102 8.73 -3.21 -7.70
N ARG A 103 9.57 -3.33 -8.73
CA ARG A 103 10.29 -2.18 -9.30
C ARG A 103 9.32 -1.16 -9.92
N SER A 104 8.34 -1.62 -10.68
CA SER A 104 7.29 -0.76 -11.22
C SER A 104 6.56 -0.04 -10.09
N LEU A 105 6.16 -0.76 -9.03
CA LEU A 105 5.54 -0.17 -7.84
C LEU A 105 6.43 0.90 -7.20
N VAL A 106 7.71 0.59 -6.95
CA VAL A 106 8.68 1.53 -6.34
C VAL A 106 8.86 2.78 -7.21
N THR A 107 8.96 2.60 -8.52
CA THR A 107 9.08 3.72 -9.47
C THR A 107 7.84 4.63 -9.40
N ASN A 108 6.65 4.04 -9.43
CA ASN A 108 5.40 4.80 -9.35
C ASN A 108 5.25 5.53 -8.00
N LEU A 109 5.62 4.89 -6.89
CA LEU A 109 5.62 5.51 -5.57
C LEU A 109 6.55 6.73 -5.51
N LYS A 110 7.77 6.62 -6.07
CA LYS A 110 8.75 7.72 -6.12
C LYS A 110 8.31 8.86 -7.04
N GLN A 111 7.73 8.56 -8.19
CA GLN A 111 7.24 9.59 -9.13
C GLN A 111 6.09 10.41 -8.54
N LYS A 112 5.20 9.78 -7.80
CA LYS A 112 4.02 10.45 -7.22
C LYS A 112 4.28 11.08 -5.85
N ASN A 113 5.40 10.77 -5.21
CA ASN A 113 5.78 11.27 -3.90
C ASN A 113 7.25 11.75 -3.95
N HIS A 114 7.47 12.99 -4.33
CA HIS A 114 8.79 13.56 -4.66
C HIS A 114 9.88 13.43 -3.58
N ASN A 115 9.52 13.26 -2.31
CA ASN A 115 10.45 13.17 -1.17
C ASN A 115 10.30 11.85 -0.40
N ILE A 116 10.10 10.72 -1.12
CA ILE A 116 10.02 9.41 -0.50
C ILE A 116 11.32 8.63 -0.69
N GLU A 117 11.86 8.14 0.39
CA GLU A 117 12.91 7.12 0.42
C GLU A 117 12.27 5.77 0.71
N ILE A 118 12.58 4.74 -0.08
CA ILE A 118 11.96 3.43 0.06
C ILE A 118 13.03 2.41 0.40
N ASN A 119 12.91 1.84 1.59
CA ASN A 119 13.66 0.67 2.02
C ASN A 119 12.85 -0.59 1.69
N ILE A 120 13.51 -1.60 1.14
CA ILE A 120 12.87 -2.87 0.76
C ILE A 120 13.34 -3.97 1.68
N GLU A 121 12.39 -4.66 2.32
CA GLU A 121 12.60 -5.87 3.11
C GLU A 121 11.93 -7.06 2.43
N LYS A 122 12.65 -8.19 2.26
CA LYS A 122 12.09 -9.41 1.68
C LYS A 122 11.98 -10.52 2.72
N ALA A 123 10.78 -11.02 2.94
CA ALA A 123 10.55 -12.14 3.82
C ALA A 123 9.30 -12.97 3.42
N PRO A 124 9.14 -14.19 3.99
CA PRO A 124 7.91 -14.96 3.86
C PRO A 124 6.71 -14.25 4.50
N THR A 125 5.51 -14.64 4.09
CA THR A 125 4.23 -14.02 4.52
C THR A 125 4.08 -13.99 6.04
N GLU A 126 4.42 -15.07 6.73
CA GLU A 126 4.25 -15.19 8.18
C GLU A 126 5.03 -14.11 8.95
N ASN A 127 6.24 -13.80 8.49
CA ASN A 127 7.06 -12.76 9.11
C ASN A 127 6.52 -11.36 8.80
N MET A 128 6.06 -11.14 7.56
CA MET A 128 5.61 -9.82 7.08
C MET A 128 4.40 -9.27 7.83
N PHE A 129 3.41 -10.10 8.15
CA PHE A 129 2.27 -9.64 8.93
C PHE A 129 2.65 -9.27 10.37
N SER A 130 3.53 -10.06 11.01
CA SER A 130 4.06 -9.70 12.32
C SER A 130 4.84 -8.38 12.30
N MET A 131 5.67 -8.15 11.29
CA MET A 131 6.42 -6.90 11.12
C MET A 131 5.49 -5.71 10.88
N LEU A 132 4.40 -5.90 10.10
CA LEU A 132 3.41 -4.87 9.81
C LEU A 132 2.60 -4.49 11.07
N GLU A 133 2.21 -5.47 11.89
CA GLU A 133 1.51 -5.24 13.16
C GLU A 133 2.39 -4.50 14.18
N LYS A 134 3.69 -4.80 14.21
CA LYS A 134 4.67 -4.13 15.07
C LYS A 134 5.16 -2.78 14.51
N ASN A 135 4.69 -2.38 13.33
CA ASN A 135 5.16 -1.19 12.59
C ASN A 135 6.67 -1.21 12.29
N GLU A 136 7.29 -2.38 12.16
CA GLU A 136 8.68 -2.56 11.70
C GLU A 136 8.77 -2.30 10.19
N ILE A 137 7.71 -2.63 9.44
CA ILE A 137 7.46 -2.19 8.07
C ILE A 137 6.18 -1.35 7.99
N ASP A 138 6.09 -0.48 7.01
CA ASP A 138 4.95 0.43 6.83
C ASP A 138 3.89 -0.15 5.89
N ALA A 139 4.32 -0.98 4.95
CA ALA A 139 3.47 -1.60 3.94
C ALA A 139 4.03 -2.95 3.50
N TYR A 140 3.18 -3.87 3.04
CA TYR A 140 3.59 -5.19 2.54
C TYR A 140 2.94 -5.46 1.18
N PHE A 141 3.76 -5.63 0.14
CA PHE A 141 3.32 -5.93 -1.22
C PHE A 141 3.30 -7.44 -1.48
N SER A 142 2.10 -7.97 -1.75
CA SER A 142 1.87 -9.41 -1.90
C SER A 142 0.58 -9.72 -2.65
N LYS A 143 0.34 -11.00 -2.92
CA LYS A 143 -0.98 -11.56 -3.20
C LYS A 143 -1.88 -11.40 -1.98
N LYS A 144 -3.18 -11.25 -2.21
CA LYS A 144 -4.19 -11.28 -1.15
C LYS A 144 -4.14 -12.64 -0.45
N GLN A 145 -4.03 -12.59 0.85
CA GLN A 145 -3.97 -13.76 1.72
C GLN A 145 -5.33 -14.01 2.39
N PRO A 146 -5.60 -15.22 2.90
CA PRO A 146 -6.78 -15.48 3.70
C PRO A 146 -6.90 -14.53 4.90
N GLU A 147 -8.13 -14.11 5.23
CA GLU A 147 -8.37 -13.09 6.26
C GLU A 147 -7.98 -13.53 7.68
N ASN A 148 -7.89 -14.84 7.91
CA ASN A 148 -7.55 -15.42 9.22
C ASN A 148 -6.06 -15.37 9.59
N ILE A 149 -5.18 -14.88 8.70
CA ILE A 149 -3.73 -14.87 8.94
C ILE A 149 -3.17 -13.51 9.40
N HIS A 150 -4.02 -12.51 9.55
CA HIS A 150 -3.64 -11.18 10.03
C HIS A 150 -4.74 -10.56 10.90
N GLY A 151 -4.36 -9.55 11.71
CA GLY A 151 -5.28 -8.82 12.58
C GLY A 151 -6.24 -7.91 11.82
N GLU A 152 -7.33 -7.50 12.48
CA GLU A 152 -8.36 -6.62 11.91
C GLU A 152 -7.85 -5.22 11.53
N SER A 153 -6.77 -4.74 12.15
CA SER A 153 -6.13 -3.46 11.83
C SER A 153 -5.41 -3.48 10.47
N ILE A 154 -5.08 -4.66 9.96
CA ILE A 154 -4.42 -4.81 8.67
C ILE A 154 -5.44 -4.69 7.55
N LYS A 155 -5.24 -3.74 6.67
CA LYS A 155 -6.10 -3.46 5.50
C LYS A 155 -5.34 -3.74 4.22
N PHE A 156 -6.09 -4.08 3.16
CA PHE A 156 -5.58 -4.41 1.84
C PHE A 156 -6.09 -3.42 0.78
N ILE A 157 -5.20 -2.98 -0.09
CA ILE A 157 -5.55 -2.20 -1.29
C ILE A 157 -5.12 -3.02 -2.51
N SER A 158 -6.09 -3.43 -3.32
CA SER A 158 -5.87 -4.20 -4.54
C SER A 158 -5.33 -3.32 -5.67
N PHE A 159 -4.35 -3.84 -6.42
CA PHE A 159 -3.76 -3.21 -7.62
C PHE A 159 -4.14 -3.94 -8.91
N GLY A 160 -4.53 -5.20 -8.83
CA GLY A 160 -4.89 -6.01 -9.96
C GLY A 160 -5.08 -7.47 -9.60
N LEU A 161 -5.02 -8.33 -10.59
CA LEU A 161 -5.20 -9.77 -10.47
C LEU A 161 -3.93 -10.50 -10.89
N PHE A 162 -3.60 -11.57 -10.17
CA PHE A 162 -2.66 -12.61 -10.54
C PHE A 162 -3.44 -13.88 -10.90
N HIS A 163 -2.81 -14.75 -11.69
CA HIS A 163 -3.42 -15.96 -12.21
C HIS A 163 -2.66 -17.19 -11.70
N ASP A 164 -3.33 -18.04 -10.95
CA ASP A 164 -2.78 -19.35 -10.59
C ASP A 164 -3.17 -20.38 -11.65
N ASN A 165 -2.18 -21.08 -12.20
CA ASN A 165 -2.33 -22.01 -13.29
C ASN A 165 -1.47 -23.27 -13.12
N PHE A 166 -1.73 -24.29 -13.96
CA PHE A 166 -0.93 -25.51 -14.04
C PHE A 166 0.18 -25.34 -15.07
N PHE A 167 1.41 -25.67 -14.66
CA PHE A 167 2.61 -25.57 -15.48
C PHE A 167 3.36 -26.88 -15.55
N VAL A 168 4.03 -27.10 -16.67
CA VAL A 168 4.94 -28.22 -16.94
C VAL A 168 6.17 -27.68 -17.67
N ASN A 169 7.27 -28.47 -17.72
CA ASN A 169 8.39 -28.11 -18.57
C ASN A 169 8.04 -28.27 -20.06
N ASN A 170 8.82 -27.62 -20.91
CA ASN A 170 8.59 -27.56 -22.36
C ASN A 170 8.59 -28.94 -23.05
N ASN A 171 9.24 -29.94 -22.47
CA ASN A 171 9.36 -31.30 -23.02
C ASN A 171 8.46 -32.31 -22.29
N SER A 172 7.52 -31.86 -21.50
CA SER A 172 6.70 -32.71 -20.66
C SER A 172 5.82 -33.66 -21.48
N LYS A 173 5.76 -34.92 -21.04
CA LYS A 173 4.81 -35.93 -21.56
C LYS A 173 3.34 -35.53 -21.31
N TYR A 174 3.09 -34.54 -20.44
CA TYR A 174 1.76 -34.10 -20.06
C TYR A 174 1.16 -33.04 -21.00
N LEU A 175 1.96 -32.41 -21.89
CA LEU A 175 1.53 -31.29 -22.72
C LEU A 175 0.30 -31.55 -23.64
N ASN A 176 0.12 -32.80 -24.10
CA ASN A 176 -0.94 -33.12 -25.05
C ASN A 176 -2.04 -34.01 -24.45
N ARG A 177 -2.25 -33.97 -23.12
CA ARG A 177 -3.19 -34.83 -22.47
C ARG A 177 -4.08 -34.01 -21.52
N ASN A 178 -5.37 -34.28 -21.53
CA ASN A 178 -6.28 -33.81 -20.47
C ASN A 178 -6.04 -34.64 -19.21
N ILE A 179 -4.91 -34.39 -18.56
CA ILE A 179 -4.31 -35.31 -17.59
C ILE A 179 -4.99 -35.32 -16.24
N LEU A 180 -5.65 -34.21 -15.89
CA LEU A 180 -6.32 -34.11 -14.59
C LEU A 180 -7.59 -34.97 -14.51
N ASN A 181 -8.12 -35.43 -15.63
CA ASN A 181 -9.30 -36.29 -15.74
C ASN A 181 -8.96 -37.76 -16.05
N THR A 182 -7.78 -38.23 -15.67
CA THR A 182 -7.39 -39.65 -15.88
C THR A 182 -7.64 -40.49 -14.64
N ASP A 183 -7.80 -41.81 -14.83
CA ASP A 183 -7.89 -42.80 -13.72
C ASP A 183 -6.54 -43.02 -13.03
N ASN A 184 -5.46 -42.50 -13.60
CA ASN A 184 -4.13 -42.62 -13.02
C ASN A 184 -3.88 -41.53 -11.95
N GLU A 185 -3.18 -41.96 -10.91
CA GLU A 185 -2.75 -41.07 -9.83
C GLU A 185 -1.71 -40.07 -10.35
N ILE A 186 -1.93 -38.78 -10.07
CA ILE A 186 -1.08 -37.68 -10.50
C ILE A 186 -0.63 -36.88 -9.28
N THR A 187 0.62 -36.47 -9.26
CA THR A 187 1.14 -35.56 -8.23
C THR A 187 1.28 -34.15 -8.78
N VAL A 188 0.63 -33.19 -8.12
CA VAL A 188 0.75 -31.77 -8.43
C VAL A 188 1.54 -31.08 -7.32
N TYR A 189 2.62 -30.44 -7.71
CA TYR A 189 3.47 -29.64 -6.81
C TYR A 189 2.88 -28.25 -6.65
N THR A 190 2.82 -27.75 -5.42
CA THR A 190 2.36 -26.39 -5.13
C THR A 190 3.06 -25.84 -3.90
N LEU A 191 2.82 -24.57 -3.60
CA LEU A 191 3.40 -23.88 -2.45
C LEU A 191 2.90 -24.49 -1.12
N ARG A 192 3.63 -24.23 -0.04
CA ARG A 192 3.29 -24.73 1.31
C ARG A 192 1.86 -24.35 1.72
N ASN A 193 1.26 -25.15 2.61
CA ASN A 193 -0.16 -25.15 2.97
C ASN A 193 -0.80 -23.82 3.42
N ILE A 194 -0.02 -22.80 3.76
CA ILE A 194 -0.51 -21.49 4.23
C ILE A 194 -0.62 -20.47 3.08
N SER A 195 -0.36 -20.87 1.84
CA SER A 195 -0.44 -19.96 0.70
C SER A 195 -1.82 -19.94 0.05
N SER A 196 -2.26 -18.76 -0.42
CA SER A 196 -3.49 -18.63 -1.20
C SER A 196 -3.50 -19.54 -2.44
N THR A 197 -2.34 -19.80 -3.06
CA THR A 197 -2.19 -20.73 -4.19
C THR A 197 -2.49 -22.18 -3.80
N SER A 198 -2.02 -22.65 -2.64
CA SER A 198 -2.34 -24.00 -2.17
C SER A 198 -3.81 -24.17 -1.81
N GLU A 199 -4.43 -23.14 -1.25
CA GLU A 199 -5.86 -23.17 -0.93
C GLU A 199 -6.71 -23.15 -2.20
N SER A 200 -6.34 -22.36 -3.20
CA SER A 200 -7.04 -22.32 -4.49
C SER A 200 -6.96 -23.68 -5.22
N LEU A 201 -5.79 -24.36 -5.19
CA LEU A 201 -5.66 -25.69 -5.75
C LEU A 201 -6.63 -26.68 -5.10
N LYS A 202 -6.69 -26.73 -3.77
CA LYS A 202 -7.62 -27.62 -3.05
C LYS A 202 -9.07 -27.38 -3.47
N LYS A 203 -9.47 -26.12 -3.56
CA LYS A 203 -10.81 -25.73 -4.00
C LYS A 203 -11.09 -26.18 -5.44
N ILE A 204 -10.16 -25.93 -6.36
CA ILE A 204 -10.27 -26.36 -7.77
C ILE A 204 -10.42 -27.87 -7.89
N LEU A 205 -9.62 -28.66 -7.15
CA LEU A 205 -9.69 -30.12 -7.17
C LEU A 205 -11.05 -30.61 -6.66
N GLN A 206 -11.60 -29.98 -5.62
CA GLN A 206 -12.94 -30.31 -5.10
C GLN A 206 -14.05 -29.95 -6.08
N GLU A 207 -14.06 -28.75 -6.62
CA GLU A 207 -15.08 -28.24 -7.56
C GLU A 207 -15.13 -29.05 -8.86
N ASN A 208 -13.98 -29.56 -9.32
CA ASN A 208 -13.87 -30.37 -10.54
C ASN A 208 -13.88 -31.88 -10.28
N ASN A 209 -14.11 -32.30 -9.04
CA ASN A 209 -14.21 -33.70 -8.64
C ASN A 209 -12.95 -34.55 -8.98
N LEU A 210 -11.76 -33.94 -8.92
CA LEU A 210 -10.48 -34.54 -9.27
C LEU A 210 -9.88 -35.32 -8.09
N LYS A 211 -10.31 -36.58 -7.91
CA LYS A 211 -9.97 -37.42 -6.75
C LYS A 211 -8.57 -38.07 -6.85
N ASN A 212 -8.03 -38.21 -8.05
CA ASN A 212 -6.77 -38.92 -8.29
C ASN A 212 -5.55 -37.99 -8.32
N VAL A 213 -5.68 -36.78 -7.73
CA VAL A 213 -4.61 -35.79 -7.66
C VAL A 213 -4.06 -35.71 -6.25
N ASN A 214 -2.80 -36.11 -6.08
CA ASN A 214 -2.03 -35.91 -4.86
C ASN A 214 -1.37 -34.52 -4.87
N ILE A 215 -1.43 -33.80 -3.74
CA ILE A 215 -0.78 -32.50 -3.58
C ILE A 215 0.55 -32.68 -2.86
N LYS A 216 1.65 -32.20 -3.49
CA LYS A 216 2.97 -32.10 -2.86
C LYS A 216 3.31 -30.66 -2.57
N ASN A 217 3.34 -30.31 -1.27
CA ASN A 217 3.59 -28.94 -0.81
C ASN A 217 5.10 -28.73 -0.57
N VAL A 218 5.72 -27.81 -1.33
CA VAL A 218 7.15 -27.51 -1.26
C VAL A 218 7.41 -26.00 -1.35
N THR A 219 8.68 -25.59 -1.32
CA THR A 219 9.07 -24.18 -1.53
C THR A 219 9.00 -23.83 -3.02
N PHE A 220 8.86 -22.53 -3.34
CA PHE A 220 8.87 -22.08 -4.71
C PHE A 220 10.15 -22.48 -5.48
N ASN A 221 11.32 -22.31 -4.86
CA ASN A 221 12.59 -22.70 -5.47
C ASN A 221 12.63 -24.20 -5.79
N THR A 222 12.12 -25.03 -4.87
CA THR A 222 12.02 -26.50 -5.14
C THR A 222 11.10 -26.80 -6.32
N ILE A 223 9.98 -26.06 -6.48
CA ILE A 223 9.10 -26.26 -7.64
C ILE A 223 9.84 -25.95 -8.92
N ILE A 224 10.57 -24.83 -8.99
CA ILE A 224 11.31 -24.43 -10.17
C ILE A 224 12.43 -25.45 -10.52
N GLU A 225 13.20 -25.86 -9.52
CA GLU A 225 14.23 -26.90 -9.69
C GLU A 225 13.64 -28.23 -10.20
N GLU A 226 12.51 -28.65 -9.64
CA GLU A 226 11.84 -29.89 -10.08
C GLU A 226 11.25 -29.75 -11.49
N LEU A 227 10.67 -28.60 -11.85
CA LEU A 227 10.18 -28.34 -13.22
C LEU A 227 11.31 -28.37 -14.26
N GLN A 228 12.51 -27.89 -13.91
CA GLN A 228 13.65 -27.88 -14.81
C GLN A 228 14.28 -29.28 -14.98
N ASN A 229 14.30 -30.09 -13.96
CA ASN A 229 15.03 -31.36 -13.93
C ASN A 229 14.14 -32.62 -14.07
N ASN A 230 12.85 -32.49 -13.77
CA ASN A 230 11.91 -33.61 -13.72
C ASN A 230 10.61 -33.30 -14.46
N ASP A 231 9.94 -34.35 -14.91
CA ASP A 231 8.64 -34.25 -15.58
C ASP A 231 7.51 -34.23 -14.51
N ILE A 232 7.28 -33.06 -13.95
CA ILE A 232 6.24 -32.82 -12.94
C ILE A 232 5.17 -31.84 -13.44
N ILE A 233 4.03 -31.83 -12.74
CA ILE A 233 3.00 -30.80 -12.88
C ILE A 233 3.10 -29.87 -11.66
N ALA A 234 3.18 -28.57 -11.87
CA ALA A 234 3.13 -27.58 -10.82
C ALA A 234 1.89 -26.70 -10.94
N TYR A 235 1.29 -26.33 -9.80
CA TYR A 235 0.25 -25.31 -9.73
C TYR A 235 0.79 -24.12 -8.97
N ILE A 236 1.04 -23.03 -9.70
CA ILE A 236 1.72 -21.83 -9.22
C ILE A 236 1.16 -20.56 -9.91
N THR A 237 1.58 -19.40 -9.41
CA THR A 237 1.21 -18.10 -9.98
C THR A 237 1.99 -17.84 -11.28
N GLU A 238 1.27 -17.60 -12.37
CA GLU A 238 1.82 -17.38 -13.72
C GLU A 238 2.81 -16.22 -13.75
N GLU A 239 2.47 -15.10 -13.11
CA GLU A 239 3.30 -13.91 -13.08
C GLU A 239 4.65 -14.13 -12.36
N TYR A 240 4.76 -15.18 -11.54
CA TYR A 240 6.01 -15.52 -10.85
C TYR A 240 7.00 -16.31 -11.71
N VAL A 241 6.53 -16.87 -12.82
CA VAL A 241 7.30 -17.67 -13.78
C VAL A 241 7.26 -17.11 -15.20
N HIS A 242 6.98 -15.82 -15.30
CA HIS A 242 6.84 -15.13 -16.58
C HIS A 242 8.12 -15.17 -17.44
N GLU A 243 9.30 -15.11 -16.80
CA GLU A 243 10.59 -15.24 -17.49
C GLU A 243 10.77 -16.64 -18.06
N GLU A 244 10.49 -17.68 -17.29
CA GLU A 244 10.61 -19.08 -17.72
C GLU A 244 9.62 -19.41 -18.85
N ILE A 245 8.42 -18.81 -18.82
CA ILE A 245 7.44 -18.94 -19.92
C ILE A 245 7.96 -18.26 -21.19
N ASN A 246 8.44 -17.03 -21.08
CA ASN A 246 8.96 -16.27 -22.23
C ASN A 246 10.21 -16.90 -22.85
N ASN A 247 11.06 -17.51 -22.03
CA ASN A 247 12.23 -18.25 -22.49
C ASN A 247 11.87 -19.61 -23.09
N GLY A 248 10.61 -20.03 -22.98
CA GLY A 248 10.14 -21.33 -23.48
C GLY A 248 10.56 -22.52 -22.62
N GLU A 249 10.97 -22.30 -21.38
CA GLU A 249 11.35 -23.34 -20.42
C GLU A 249 10.11 -24.02 -19.83
N LEU A 250 9.09 -23.21 -19.51
CA LEU A 250 7.82 -23.67 -18.98
C LEU A 250 6.67 -23.42 -19.95
N ARG A 251 5.65 -24.26 -19.86
CA ARG A 251 4.40 -24.14 -20.60
C ARG A 251 3.19 -24.29 -19.70
N LEU A 252 2.18 -23.52 -20.03
CA LEU A 252 0.85 -23.70 -19.47
C LEU A 252 0.28 -25.05 -19.88
N LEU A 253 -0.22 -25.81 -18.91
CA LEU A 253 -0.90 -27.07 -19.16
C LEU A 253 -2.37 -26.79 -19.52
N ASP A 254 -2.82 -27.28 -20.67
CA ASP A 254 -4.23 -27.20 -21.06
C ASP A 254 -5.05 -28.24 -20.25
N THR A 255 -5.80 -27.76 -19.29
CA THR A 255 -6.57 -28.59 -18.35
C THR A 255 -8.08 -28.44 -18.51
N ASN A 256 -8.59 -27.59 -19.40
CA ASN A 256 -9.98 -27.12 -19.43
C ASN A 256 -10.45 -26.47 -18.12
N ILE A 257 -9.56 -26.23 -17.15
CA ILE A 257 -9.84 -25.54 -15.90
C ILE A 257 -9.42 -24.09 -16.05
N LYS A 258 -10.35 -23.18 -15.77
CA LYS A 258 -10.07 -21.74 -15.84
C LYS A 258 -9.01 -21.37 -14.77
N ALA A 259 -8.08 -20.51 -15.14
CA ALA A 259 -7.13 -19.92 -14.20
C ALA A 259 -7.84 -19.32 -12.99
N HIS A 260 -7.28 -19.54 -11.81
CA HIS A 260 -7.82 -18.92 -10.59
C HIS A 260 -7.25 -17.52 -10.42
N GLU A 261 -8.13 -16.52 -10.42
CA GLU A 261 -7.75 -15.12 -10.25
C GLU A 261 -7.63 -14.78 -8.76
N VAL A 262 -6.49 -14.20 -8.36
CA VAL A 262 -6.24 -13.74 -6.99
C VAL A 262 -5.78 -12.30 -7.02
N GLU A 263 -6.41 -11.44 -6.21
CA GLU A 263 -5.97 -10.05 -6.08
C GLU A 263 -4.51 -9.97 -5.58
N TYR A 264 -3.75 -9.01 -6.12
CA TYR A 264 -2.47 -8.59 -5.56
C TYR A 264 -2.51 -7.11 -5.20
N GLY A 265 -1.71 -6.70 -4.23
CA GLY A 265 -1.73 -5.33 -3.78
C GLY A 265 -0.88 -5.09 -2.55
N ILE A 266 -1.25 -4.08 -1.78
CA ILE A 266 -0.52 -3.67 -0.59
C ILE A 266 -1.39 -3.83 0.66
N TYR A 267 -0.81 -4.49 1.66
CA TYR A 267 -1.27 -4.48 3.04
C TYR A 267 -0.64 -3.31 3.80
N TYR A 268 -1.40 -2.72 4.71
CA TYR A 268 -0.93 -1.67 5.62
C TYR A 268 -1.71 -1.73 6.94
N ASN A 269 -1.08 -1.29 8.03
CA ASN A 269 -1.73 -1.17 9.32
C ASN A 269 -2.51 0.15 9.39
N SER A 270 -3.85 0.07 9.51
CA SER A 270 -4.75 1.24 9.58
C SER A 270 -4.58 2.06 10.85
N ASP A 271 -4.05 1.45 11.93
CA ASP A 271 -3.81 2.11 13.21
C ASP A 271 -2.52 2.93 13.22
N ASN A 272 -1.64 2.71 12.23
CA ASN A 272 -0.43 3.50 12.05
C ASN A 272 -0.75 4.88 11.46
N LYS A 273 -0.94 5.87 12.33
CA LYS A 273 -1.28 7.26 11.96
C LYS A 273 -0.06 8.10 11.55
N ILE A 274 1.17 7.60 11.81
CA ILE A 274 2.40 8.40 11.71
C ILE A 274 2.72 8.81 10.26
N LYS A 275 2.46 7.96 9.27
CA LYS A 275 2.93 8.19 7.89
C LYS A 275 1.83 8.36 6.84
N ASN A 276 0.56 8.36 7.24
CA ASN A 276 -0.58 8.44 6.31
C ASN A 276 -0.42 7.49 5.08
N ILE A 277 -0.01 6.25 5.36
CA ILE A 277 0.35 5.21 4.37
C ILE A 277 -0.75 5.03 3.33
N LYS A 278 -2.01 5.05 3.77
CA LYS A 278 -3.15 4.96 2.86
C LYS A 278 -3.10 6.03 1.76
N LYS A 279 -2.75 7.28 2.07
CA LYS A 279 -2.65 8.37 1.09
C LYS A 279 -1.49 8.15 0.13
N ILE A 280 -0.32 7.74 0.64
CA ILE A 280 0.86 7.43 -0.18
C ILE A 280 0.53 6.34 -1.20
N ILE A 281 -0.12 5.25 -0.76
CA ILE A 281 -0.48 4.11 -1.61
C ILE A 281 -1.63 4.46 -2.58
N SER A 282 -2.67 5.16 -2.11
CA SER A 282 -3.83 5.50 -2.97
C SER A 282 -3.47 6.43 -4.13
N ASN A 283 -2.45 7.26 -3.97
CA ASN A 283 -1.91 8.08 -5.06
C ASN A 283 -1.19 7.25 -6.13
N THR A 284 -0.97 5.96 -5.90
CA THR A 284 -0.16 5.09 -6.78
C THR A 284 -1.01 4.27 -7.76
N LYS A 285 -2.34 4.24 -7.55
CA LYS A 285 -3.31 3.61 -8.47
C LYS A 285 -3.46 4.36 -9.80
#